data_450b9add2b70d774d80c4f13725522e5
#
_entry.id   450b9add2b70d774d80c4f13725522e5
#
_cell.length_a   1.000
_cell.length_b   1.000
_cell.length_c   1.000
_cell.angle_alpha   90.00
_cell.angle_beta   90.00
_cell.angle_gamma   90.00
#
_symmetry.space_group_name_H-M   'P 1'
#
loop_
_entity.id
_entity.type
_entity.pdbx_description
1 polymer ?
#
loop_
_entity_poly.entity_id
_entity_poly.type
_entity_poly.pdbx_seq_one_letter_code
_entity_poly.pdbx_strand_id
1 'polypeptide(L)'
;WNAKEQLEIALPFYESLELKFNQKFDEKFQTKKAFKSIEEQNNWFAALDKPNLAAYLEPTIDTKKYDGILGDVGFGNVKETGRIDTLKLVETYRNFLQKVHKIRFEKFDYSQIVFEESTITYQDINAQKIVFCEGFGMKQNPFFNQLPLNEAKGELITIHAPELKIYFLL
;
A
#
# COMPACT_ATOMS: atom_id res chain seq x y z
N TRP A 1 -11.47 -1.28 -9.57
CA TRP A 1 -10.10 -0.94 -9.19
C TRP A 1 -9.30 -0.49 -10.42
N ASN A 2 -8.74 0.70 -10.39
CA ASN A 2 -8.03 1.29 -11.52
C ASN A 2 -6.52 1.29 -11.25
N ALA A 3 -5.87 0.13 -11.47
CA ALA A 3 -4.45 -0.06 -11.21
C ALA A 3 -3.58 0.90 -12.03
N LYS A 4 -3.94 1.14 -13.29
CA LYS A 4 -3.17 2.00 -14.19
C LYS A 4 -3.04 3.43 -13.64
N GLU A 5 -4.17 4.08 -13.36
CA GLU A 5 -4.18 5.46 -12.84
C GLU A 5 -3.46 5.57 -11.48
N GLN A 6 -3.62 4.56 -10.62
CA GLN A 6 -2.94 4.54 -9.33
C GLN A 6 -1.42 4.42 -9.49
N LEU A 7 -0.94 3.55 -10.37
CA LEU A 7 0.49 3.38 -10.62
C LEU A 7 1.11 4.60 -11.31
N GLU A 8 0.41 5.22 -12.24
CA GLU A 8 0.85 6.47 -12.90
C GLU A 8 1.08 7.63 -11.90
N ILE A 9 0.39 7.61 -10.77
CA ILE A 9 0.57 8.61 -9.71
C ILE A 9 1.60 8.13 -8.67
N ALA A 10 1.48 6.88 -8.23
CA ALA A 10 2.25 6.37 -7.10
C ALA A 10 3.73 6.17 -7.45
N LEU A 11 4.06 5.62 -8.63
CA LEU A 11 5.44 5.34 -8.99
C LEU A 11 6.30 6.61 -9.06
N PRO A 12 5.91 7.67 -9.81
CA PRO A 12 6.68 8.92 -9.81
C PRO A 12 6.78 9.58 -8.44
N PHE A 13 5.75 9.43 -7.60
CA PHE A 13 5.79 9.94 -6.23
C PHE A 13 6.87 9.23 -5.40
N TYR A 14 6.92 7.91 -5.40
CA TYR A 14 7.95 7.16 -4.68
C TYR A 14 9.35 7.42 -5.25
N GLU A 15 9.51 7.48 -6.56
CA GLU A 15 10.78 7.86 -7.21
C GLU A 15 11.27 9.24 -6.76
N SER A 16 10.35 10.21 -6.65
CA SER A 16 10.70 11.56 -6.15
C SER A 16 11.18 11.54 -4.70
N LEU A 17 10.60 10.70 -3.85
CA LEU A 17 11.02 10.52 -2.46
C LEU A 17 12.38 9.82 -2.37
N GLU A 18 12.62 8.81 -3.21
CA GLU A 18 13.91 8.13 -3.30
C GLU A 18 15.03 9.07 -3.68
N LEU A 19 14.80 9.91 -4.68
CA LEU A 19 15.75 10.95 -5.08
C LEU A 19 15.97 11.97 -3.96
N LYS A 20 14.89 12.44 -3.33
CA LYS A 20 14.95 13.40 -2.22
C LYS A 20 15.79 12.90 -1.05
N PHE A 21 15.66 11.63 -0.71
CA PHE A 21 16.31 11.04 0.47
C PHE A 21 17.58 10.25 0.13
N ASN A 22 17.89 10.10 -1.16
CA ASN A 22 18.96 9.23 -1.65
C ASN A 22 18.86 7.82 -1.04
N GLN A 23 17.65 7.23 -1.05
CA GLN A 23 17.34 5.93 -0.50
C GLN A 23 16.34 5.20 -1.38
N LYS A 24 16.45 3.88 -1.46
CA LYS A 24 15.47 3.02 -2.12
C LYS A 24 14.38 2.59 -1.14
N PHE A 25 13.12 2.73 -1.57
CA PHE A 25 11.94 2.32 -0.83
C PHE A 25 11.11 1.30 -1.60
N ASP A 26 11.15 1.34 -2.95
CA ASP A 26 10.47 0.36 -3.78
C ASP A 26 11.36 -0.85 -4.06
N GLU A 27 10.73 -1.99 -4.11
CA GLU A 27 11.34 -3.26 -4.47
C GLU A 27 10.43 -3.98 -5.47
N LYS A 28 10.95 -4.24 -6.67
CA LYS A 28 10.21 -5.00 -7.69
C LYS A 28 10.31 -6.48 -7.40
N PHE A 29 9.16 -7.13 -7.28
CA PHE A 29 9.06 -8.57 -7.11
C PHE A 29 8.17 -9.18 -8.17
N GLN A 30 8.51 -10.37 -8.61
CA GLN A 30 7.59 -11.19 -9.37
C GLN A 30 6.45 -11.63 -8.45
N THR A 31 5.22 -11.45 -8.88
CA THR A 31 4.03 -11.95 -8.17
C THR A 31 3.40 -13.05 -8.99
N LYS A 32 3.04 -14.14 -8.31
CA LYS A 32 2.37 -15.28 -8.92
C LYS A 32 1.05 -15.56 -8.20
N LYS A 33 0.00 -15.82 -8.95
CA LYS A 33 -1.22 -16.38 -8.42
C LYS A 33 -1.19 -17.90 -8.59
N ALA A 34 -1.19 -18.64 -7.50
CA ALA A 34 -1.36 -20.07 -7.52
C ALA A 34 -2.82 -20.44 -7.87
N PHE A 35 -3.02 -21.35 -8.81
CA PHE A 35 -4.33 -21.87 -9.17
C PHE A 35 -4.59 -23.16 -8.43
N LYS A 36 -5.67 -23.19 -7.67
CA LYS A 36 -6.14 -24.36 -6.93
C LYS A 36 -7.09 -25.25 -7.76
N SER A 37 -7.65 -24.68 -8.83
CA SER A 37 -8.60 -25.37 -9.70
C SER A 37 -8.52 -24.87 -11.15
N ILE A 38 -9.04 -25.66 -12.07
CA ILE A 38 -9.22 -25.26 -13.48
C ILE A 38 -10.16 -24.06 -13.60
N GLU A 39 -11.14 -23.92 -12.70
CA GLU A 39 -12.03 -22.77 -12.67
C GLU A 39 -11.24 -21.47 -12.39
N GLU A 40 -10.33 -21.48 -11.42
CA GLU A 40 -9.47 -20.31 -11.16
C GLU A 40 -8.58 -19.97 -12.35
N GLN A 41 -8.05 -20.97 -13.04
CA GLN A 41 -7.28 -20.78 -14.26
C GLN A 41 -8.14 -20.19 -15.39
N ASN A 42 -9.37 -20.68 -15.57
CA ASN A 42 -10.30 -20.11 -16.55
C ASN A 42 -10.68 -18.68 -16.21
N ASN A 43 -10.89 -18.35 -14.93
CA ASN A 43 -11.13 -17.00 -14.47
C ASN A 43 -9.93 -16.07 -14.75
N TRP A 44 -8.71 -16.60 -14.69
CA TRP A 44 -7.51 -15.86 -15.09
C TRP A 44 -7.53 -15.51 -16.58
N PHE A 45 -7.86 -16.44 -17.46
CA PHE A 45 -7.98 -16.17 -18.88
C PHE A 45 -9.10 -15.18 -19.19
N ALA A 46 -10.25 -15.33 -18.54
CA ALA A 46 -11.33 -14.35 -18.66
C ALA A 46 -10.94 -12.95 -18.14
N ALA A 47 -10.02 -12.86 -17.18
CA ALA A 47 -9.48 -11.58 -16.72
C ALA A 47 -8.50 -10.96 -17.73
N LEU A 48 -7.75 -11.76 -18.49
CA LEU A 48 -6.87 -11.30 -19.57
C LEU A 48 -7.63 -10.57 -20.69
N ASP A 49 -8.90 -10.94 -20.93
CA ASP A 49 -9.74 -10.30 -21.93
C ASP A 49 -10.23 -8.90 -21.50
N LYS A 50 -10.00 -8.53 -20.24
CA LYS A 50 -10.38 -7.22 -19.73
C LYS A 50 -9.29 -6.18 -20.02
N PRO A 51 -9.58 -5.09 -20.76
CA PRO A 51 -8.56 -4.12 -21.17
C PRO A 51 -7.74 -3.51 -20.03
N ASN A 52 -8.37 -3.36 -18.85
CA ASN A 52 -7.72 -2.80 -17.65
C ASN A 52 -6.83 -3.80 -16.90
N LEU A 53 -6.85 -5.09 -17.24
CA LEU A 53 -6.07 -6.14 -16.61
C LEU A 53 -5.06 -6.78 -17.56
N ALA A 54 -5.33 -6.80 -18.86
CA ALA A 54 -4.50 -7.43 -19.88
C ALA A 54 -3.02 -6.98 -19.83
N ALA A 55 -2.77 -5.71 -19.49
CA ALA A 55 -1.41 -5.18 -19.38
C ALA A 55 -0.61 -5.79 -18.22
N TYR A 56 -1.30 -6.27 -17.19
CA TYR A 56 -0.68 -6.73 -15.93
C TYR A 56 -0.64 -8.25 -15.79
N LEU A 57 -1.37 -8.99 -16.60
CA LEU A 57 -1.43 -10.45 -16.52
C LEU A 57 -0.64 -11.08 -17.66
N GLU A 58 0.05 -12.19 -17.38
CA GLU A 58 0.68 -12.97 -18.44
C GLU A 58 -0.27 -14.04 -18.94
N PRO A 59 -0.36 -14.24 -20.28
CA PRO A 59 -1.23 -15.27 -20.86
C PRO A 59 -0.68 -16.68 -20.67
N THR A 60 0.62 -16.80 -20.39
CA THR A 60 1.28 -18.10 -20.22
C THR A 60 1.17 -18.55 -18.77
N ILE A 61 0.73 -19.78 -18.57
CA ILE A 61 0.70 -20.43 -17.26
C ILE A 61 2.05 -21.04 -16.95
N ASP A 62 2.60 -20.72 -15.81
CA ASP A 62 3.79 -21.37 -15.27
C ASP A 62 3.38 -22.69 -14.61
N THR A 63 3.82 -23.80 -15.19
CA THR A 63 3.53 -25.16 -14.70
C THR A 63 4.63 -25.71 -13.80
N LYS A 64 5.62 -24.89 -13.45
CA LYS A 64 6.71 -25.28 -12.56
C LYS A 64 6.16 -25.59 -11.17
N LYS A 65 6.60 -26.71 -10.61
CA LYS A 65 6.32 -27.03 -9.20
C LYS A 65 7.32 -26.32 -8.29
N TYR A 66 6.80 -25.78 -7.22
CA TYR A 66 7.58 -25.12 -6.16
C TYR A 66 7.35 -25.87 -4.86
N ASP A 67 8.43 -26.36 -4.25
CA ASP A 67 8.36 -27.12 -3.02
C ASP A 67 7.70 -26.27 -1.90
N GLY A 68 6.73 -26.87 -1.23
CA GLY A 68 5.99 -26.21 -0.15
C GLY A 68 4.88 -25.25 -0.61
N ILE A 69 4.63 -25.12 -1.93
CA ILE A 69 3.56 -24.28 -2.46
C ILE A 69 2.54 -25.09 -3.23
N LEU A 70 1.28 -24.97 -2.85
CA LEU A 70 0.16 -25.59 -3.56
C LEU A 70 -0.20 -24.76 -4.79
N GLY A 71 -0.08 -25.35 -5.95
CA GLY A 71 -0.45 -24.77 -7.24
C GLY A 71 -0.67 -25.89 -8.24
N ASP A 72 -1.69 -26.74 -7.96
CA ASP A 72 -1.91 -28.00 -8.66
C ASP A 72 -2.16 -27.83 -10.17
N VAL A 73 -2.69 -26.66 -10.54
CA VAL A 73 -3.06 -26.33 -11.93
C VAL A 73 -2.11 -25.27 -12.53
N GLY A 74 -1.04 -24.92 -11.81
CA GLY A 74 -0.03 -23.94 -12.24
C GLY A 74 -0.19 -22.56 -11.63
N PHE A 75 0.55 -21.61 -12.18
CA PHE A 75 0.64 -20.23 -11.64
C PHE A 75 0.50 -19.22 -12.78
N GLY A 76 -0.26 -18.18 -12.53
CA GLY A 76 -0.34 -16.98 -13.38
C GLY A 76 0.64 -15.92 -12.91
N ASN A 77 1.45 -15.36 -13.81
CA ASN A 77 2.37 -14.28 -13.49
C ASN A 77 1.69 -12.91 -13.59
N VAL A 78 1.83 -12.11 -12.55
CA VAL A 78 1.38 -10.71 -12.55
C VAL A 78 2.59 -9.81 -12.82
N LYS A 79 2.48 -8.94 -13.82
CA LYS A 79 3.51 -7.97 -14.22
C LYS A 79 3.36 -6.67 -13.42
N GLU A 80 4.42 -5.86 -13.44
CA GLU A 80 4.47 -4.54 -12.80
C GLU A 80 4.11 -4.58 -11.31
N THR A 81 4.61 -5.60 -10.62
CA THR A 81 4.37 -5.78 -9.18
C THR A 81 5.62 -5.48 -8.36
N GLY A 82 5.39 -5.09 -7.13
CA GLY A 82 6.43 -4.78 -6.17
C GLY A 82 5.85 -4.45 -4.81
N ARG A 83 6.71 -4.04 -3.91
CA ARG A 83 6.32 -3.55 -2.57
C ARG A 83 7.08 -2.28 -2.24
N ILE A 84 6.49 -1.50 -1.37
CA ILE A 84 7.17 -0.38 -0.71
C ILE A 84 7.58 -0.82 0.70
N ASP A 85 8.82 -0.60 1.07
CA ASP A 85 9.27 -0.69 2.46
C ASP A 85 8.70 0.50 3.25
N THR A 86 7.47 0.32 3.71
CA THR A 86 6.72 1.37 4.40
C THR A 86 7.34 1.76 5.72
N LEU A 87 7.99 0.83 6.42
CA LEU A 87 8.68 1.13 7.67
C LEU A 87 9.85 2.09 7.41
N LYS A 88 10.74 1.71 6.50
CA LYS A 88 11.89 2.52 6.12
C LYS A 88 11.48 3.91 5.61
N LEU A 89 10.44 3.96 4.78
CA LEU A 89 9.91 5.21 4.24
C LEU A 89 9.41 6.14 5.36
N VAL A 90 8.55 5.61 6.25
CA VAL A 90 7.98 6.39 7.36
C VAL A 90 9.05 6.87 8.31
N GLU A 91 10.02 6.02 8.67
CA GLU A 91 11.13 6.40 9.55
C GLU A 91 12.02 7.48 8.90
N THR A 92 12.35 7.32 7.62
CA THR A 92 13.16 8.30 6.89
C THR A 92 12.46 9.65 6.83
N TYR A 93 11.17 9.66 6.50
CA TYR A 93 10.38 10.88 6.39
C TYR A 93 10.18 11.55 7.76
N ARG A 94 9.95 10.78 8.81
CA ARG A 94 9.86 11.26 10.20
C ARG A 94 11.14 11.96 10.63
N ASN A 95 12.29 11.32 10.40
CA ASN A 95 13.60 11.88 10.71
C ASN A 95 13.87 13.19 9.95
N PHE A 96 13.44 13.27 8.71
CA PHE A 96 13.50 14.50 7.93
C PHE A 96 12.64 15.61 8.55
N LEU A 97 11.38 15.32 8.90
CA LEU A 97 10.49 16.29 9.51
C LEU A 97 11.00 16.78 10.87
N GLN A 98 11.65 15.91 11.66
CA GLN A 98 12.31 16.31 12.91
C GLN A 98 13.44 17.30 12.66
N LYS A 99 14.31 17.01 11.67
CA LYS A 99 15.44 17.89 11.33
C LYS A 99 15.00 19.30 10.89
N VAL A 100 13.85 19.40 10.24
CA VAL A 100 13.30 20.68 9.79
C VAL A 100 12.25 21.27 10.75
N HIS A 101 12.11 20.72 11.95
CA HIS A 101 11.17 21.14 13.00
C HIS A 101 9.70 21.23 12.53
N LYS A 102 9.27 20.26 11.68
CA LYS A 102 7.91 20.20 11.11
C LYS A 102 7.09 18.99 11.59
N ILE A 103 7.45 18.42 12.71
CA ILE A 103 6.70 17.34 13.35
C ILE A 103 6.67 17.58 14.87
N ARG A 104 5.53 17.24 15.45
CA ARG A 104 5.35 17.17 16.91
C ARG A 104 4.93 15.76 17.29
N PHE A 105 5.47 15.27 18.40
CA PHE A 105 5.13 13.97 18.97
C PHE A 105 4.25 14.20 20.20
N GLU A 106 2.99 14.42 19.96
CA GLU A 106 2.01 14.68 20.99
C GLU A 106 0.67 14.01 20.66
N LYS A 107 -0.16 13.80 21.67
CA LYS A 107 -1.55 13.41 21.44
C LYS A 107 -2.30 14.64 20.95
N PHE A 108 -2.92 14.49 19.76
CA PHE A 108 -3.74 15.54 19.21
C PHE A 108 -5.01 15.73 20.04
N ASP A 109 -5.33 16.97 20.39
CA ASP A 109 -6.51 17.34 21.18
C ASP A 109 -7.48 18.15 20.31
N TYR A 110 -8.55 17.49 19.87
CA TYR A 110 -9.56 18.10 19.00
C TYR A 110 -10.23 19.33 19.63
N SER A 111 -10.29 19.43 20.96
CA SER A 111 -10.91 20.56 21.63
C SER A 111 -10.12 21.88 21.50
N GLN A 112 -8.85 21.77 21.13
CA GLN A 112 -7.97 22.96 20.93
C GLN A 112 -8.03 23.51 19.50
N ILE A 113 -8.84 22.92 18.62
CA ILE A 113 -9.03 23.46 17.27
C ILE A 113 -10.00 24.63 17.33
N VAL A 114 -9.59 25.75 16.77
CA VAL A 114 -10.43 26.93 16.56
C VAL A 114 -10.60 27.15 15.06
N PHE A 115 -11.84 27.15 14.59
CA PHE A 115 -12.17 27.48 13.21
C PHE A 115 -12.54 28.95 13.10
N GLU A 116 -11.87 29.65 12.21
CA GLU A 116 -12.19 31.02 11.81
C GLU A 116 -12.63 31.03 10.34
N GLU A 117 -13.05 32.19 9.81
CA GLU A 117 -13.60 32.26 8.44
C GLU A 117 -12.66 31.70 7.35
N SER A 118 -11.36 31.90 7.46
CA SER A 118 -10.36 31.50 6.47
C SER A 118 -9.17 30.73 7.05
N THR A 119 -9.13 30.54 8.35
CA THR A 119 -8.01 29.91 9.04
C THR A 119 -8.47 28.89 10.07
N ILE A 120 -7.58 27.97 10.37
CA ILE A 120 -7.74 26.98 11.44
C ILE A 120 -6.54 27.18 12.38
N THR A 121 -6.81 27.44 13.63
CA THR A 121 -5.78 27.57 14.66
C THR A 121 -5.76 26.33 15.55
N TYR A 122 -4.59 25.79 15.78
CA TYR A 122 -4.34 24.72 16.74
C TYR A 122 -3.11 25.09 17.56
N GLN A 123 -3.30 25.41 18.84
CA GLN A 123 -2.24 25.92 19.71
C GLN A 123 -1.55 27.16 19.09
N ASP A 124 -0.27 27.04 18.72
CA ASP A 124 0.54 28.07 18.06
C ASP A 124 0.61 27.93 16.53
N ILE A 125 -0.14 26.98 15.95
CA ILE A 125 -0.15 26.69 14.52
C ILE A 125 -1.37 27.33 13.88
N ASN A 126 -1.15 28.12 12.82
CA ASN A 126 -2.20 28.61 11.94
C ASN A 126 -2.11 27.93 10.59
N ALA A 127 -3.24 27.45 10.07
CA ALA A 127 -3.32 26.72 8.81
C ALA A 127 -4.61 27.09 8.04
N GLN A 128 -4.58 26.92 6.75
CA GLN A 128 -5.79 27.05 5.91
C GLN A 128 -6.60 25.74 5.84
N LYS A 129 -5.93 24.62 6.07
CA LYS A 129 -6.53 23.27 5.99
C LYS A 129 -5.90 22.36 7.02
N ILE A 130 -6.70 21.44 7.55
CA ILE A 130 -6.25 20.32 8.36
C ILE A 130 -6.64 19.02 7.67
N VAL A 131 -5.72 18.06 7.65
CA VAL A 131 -5.95 16.71 7.09
C VAL A 131 -5.72 15.70 8.20
N PHE A 132 -6.77 14.94 8.51
CA PHE A 132 -6.72 13.88 9.51
C PHE A 132 -6.35 12.55 8.84
N CYS A 133 -5.19 11.98 9.20
CA CYS A 133 -4.68 10.71 8.67
C CYS A 133 -4.68 9.62 9.75
N GLU A 134 -5.80 9.43 10.42
CA GLU A 134 -5.94 8.65 11.66
C GLU A 134 -6.27 7.17 11.44
N GLY A 135 -6.49 6.78 10.18
CA GLY A 135 -6.92 5.42 9.87
C GLY A 135 -8.23 5.06 10.61
N PHE A 136 -8.27 3.91 11.27
CA PHE A 136 -9.45 3.49 12.03
C PHE A 136 -9.74 4.39 13.25
N GLY A 137 -8.74 5.13 13.74
CA GLY A 137 -8.89 6.12 14.81
C GLY A 137 -9.90 7.23 14.51
N MET A 138 -10.25 7.40 13.22
CA MET A 138 -11.25 8.37 12.79
C MET A 138 -12.61 8.22 13.49
N LYS A 139 -12.96 7.05 14.01
CA LYS A 139 -14.17 6.87 14.82
C LYS A 139 -14.18 7.69 16.12
N GLN A 140 -13.02 8.08 16.61
CA GLN A 140 -12.86 8.95 17.77
C GLN A 140 -12.81 10.43 17.41
N ASN A 141 -12.68 10.74 16.10
CA ASN A 141 -12.63 12.11 15.60
C ASN A 141 -14.04 12.72 15.63
N PRO A 142 -14.29 13.80 16.40
CA PRO A 142 -15.62 14.38 16.54
C PRO A 142 -16.19 14.98 15.26
N PHE A 143 -15.31 15.28 14.28
CA PHE A 143 -15.72 15.87 13.00
C PHE A 143 -16.14 14.83 11.95
N PHE A 144 -15.66 13.57 12.08
CA PHE A 144 -15.80 12.54 11.04
C PHE A 144 -16.31 11.17 11.56
N ASN A 145 -16.58 11.02 12.86
CA ASN A 145 -17.01 9.76 13.48
C ASN A 145 -18.36 9.22 12.95
N GLN A 146 -19.15 10.10 12.31
CA GLN A 146 -20.44 9.73 11.70
C GLN A 146 -20.30 9.13 10.31
N LEU A 147 -19.11 9.16 9.70
CA LEU A 147 -18.91 8.58 8.37
C LEU A 147 -19.07 7.05 8.43
N PRO A 148 -19.80 6.44 7.46
CA PRO A 148 -20.09 5.01 7.45
C PRO A 148 -18.87 4.19 7.00
N LEU A 149 -17.80 4.20 7.78
CA LEU A 149 -16.63 3.37 7.53
C LEU A 149 -16.77 2.01 8.21
N ASN A 150 -16.61 0.97 7.40
CA ASN A 150 -16.46 -0.38 7.90
C ASN A 150 -14.99 -0.66 8.16
N GLU A 151 -14.67 -1.01 9.39
CA GLU A 151 -13.33 -1.42 9.75
C GLU A 151 -13.07 -2.85 9.28
N ALA A 152 -11.91 -3.04 8.64
CA ALA A 152 -11.40 -4.36 8.34
C ALA A 152 -10.03 -4.53 9.01
N LYS A 153 -9.88 -5.59 9.80
CA LYS A 153 -8.60 -5.96 10.39
C LYS A 153 -7.86 -6.88 9.44
N GLY A 154 -6.70 -6.46 8.96
CA GLY A 154 -5.75 -7.32 8.26
C GLY A 154 -4.65 -7.78 9.22
N GLU A 155 -4.31 -9.03 9.19
CA GLU A 155 -3.19 -9.58 9.95
C GLU A 155 -2.19 -10.25 9.00
N LEU A 156 -0.91 -9.99 9.21
CA LEU A 156 0.19 -10.65 8.51
C LEU A 156 0.97 -11.50 9.51
N ILE A 157 1.29 -12.71 9.09
CA ILE A 157 2.17 -13.61 9.86
C ILE A 157 3.50 -13.68 9.12
N THR A 158 4.57 -13.31 9.79
CA THR A 158 5.92 -13.53 9.29
C THR A 158 6.43 -14.86 9.82
N ILE A 159 6.84 -15.74 8.93
CA ILE A 159 7.40 -17.05 9.29
C ILE A 159 8.86 -17.12 8.86
N HIS A 160 9.67 -17.85 9.62
CA HIS A 160 11.01 -18.22 9.24
C HIS A 160 10.98 -19.60 8.58
N ALA A 161 11.20 -19.67 7.27
CA ALA A 161 11.14 -20.88 6.48
C ALA A 161 12.36 -20.98 5.55
N PRO A 162 13.56 -21.27 6.06
CA PRO A 162 14.82 -21.24 5.31
C PRO A 162 14.87 -22.28 4.19
N GLU A 163 14.08 -23.34 4.31
CA GLU A 163 13.98 -24.40 3.28
C GLU A 163 13.12 -23.96 2.08
N LEU A 164 12.30 -22.93 2.24
CA LEU A 164 11.40 -22.45 1.20
C LEU A 164 12.15 -21.52 0.23
N LYS A 165 12.66 -22.10 -0.86
CA LYS A 165 13.44 -21.38 -1.88
C LYS A 165 12.53 -20.70 -2.90
N ILE A 166 11.76 -19.70 -2.49
CA ILE A 166 10.93 -18.87 -3.37
C ILE A 166 11.44 -17.43 -3.37
N TYR A 167 11.37 -16.79 -4.55
CA TYR A 167 11.80 -15.40 -4.76
C TYR A 167 10.69 -14.60 -5.44
N PHE A 168 9.44 -14.87 -5.08
CA PHE A 168 8.26 -14.18 -5.61
C PHE A 168 7.18 -14.07 -4.52
N LEU A 169 6.25 -13.16 -4.72
CA LEU A 169 5.03 -13.04 -3.90
C LEU A 169 3.94 -13.98 -4.42
N LEU A 170 3.10 -14.48 -3.50
CA LEU A 170 1.92 -15.30 -3.79
C LEU A 170 0.64 -14.52 -3.59
#